data_0608f8f794091c03d5b303035eca5bed
#
_entry.id   0608f8f794091c03d5b303035eca5bed
#
_cell.length_a   1.000
_cell.length_b   1.000
_cell.length_c   1.000
_cell.angle_alpha   90.00
_cell.angle_beta   90.00
_cell.angle_gamma   90.00
#
_symmetry.space_group_name_H-M   'P 1'
#
loop_
_entity.id
_entity.type
_entity.pdbx_description
1 polymer ?
#
loop_
_entity_poly.entity_id
_entity_poly.type
_entity_poly.pdbx_seq_one_letter_code
_entity_poly.pdbx_strand_id
1 'polypeptide(L)'
;MNENELIGLLESLRRMGSDDLSVEVKESATTLSRDVWETVSAFANTAGGIIVLGVSERAGFVPVEDFETEKVLNQFVAGMGDAGGRGKLANPPKYTIERVELRGTVVLVITIEELDPSSKPCYVIERGAQGGSYKRIDDKDVPLSSTEVLALSSYERTSPSDRDAVPGAVAGDLDEALVDRTIERAFSLTPRAMRGAPDKKTKLERLNFLDSQGKVTKAGLLAAGAYPQQFYPKLFIDVAVYAGTQKGAAGSLRFMDRTVCEGTLGEMISDAVAAVAKNLRRTSTVQGVSRVDSLEIPEEVLREAIANAVIHREYGNRFCGQSIAVDVFDDRVE
;
A
#
# COMPACT_ATOMS: atom_id res chain seq x y z
N MET A 1 -13.71 17.24 -19.34
CA MET A 1 -14.31 18.28 -18.47
C MET A 1 -14.95 19.34 -19.34
N ASN A 2 -16.19 19.73 -19.11
CA ASN A 2 -16.84 20.83 -19.83
C ASN A 2 -16.69 22.17 -19.08
N GLU A 3 -17.10 23.30 -19.73
CA GLU A 3 -16.97 24.64 -19.13
C GLU A 3 -17.65 24.75 -17.77
N ASN A 4 -18.88 24.22 -17.63
CA ASN A 4 -19.64 24.31 -16.39
C ASN A 4 -18.99 23.51 -15.25
N GLU A 5 -18.41 22.34 -15.56
CA GLU A 5 -17.66 21.52 -14.60
C GLU A 5 -16.39 22.25 -14.14
N LEU A 6 -15.66 22.89 -15.07
CA LEU A 6 -14.49 23.69 -14.75
C LEU A 6 -14.85 24.90 -13.90
N ILE A 7 -15.90 25.62 -14.23
CA ILE A 7 -16.40 26.77 -13.44
C ILE A 7 -16.72 26.30 -12.01
N GLY A 8 -17.46 25.20 -11.86
CA GLY A 8 -17.79 24.64 -10.54
C GLY A 8 -16.54 24.27 -9.72
N LEU A 9 -15.53 23.70 -10.37
CA LEU A 9 -14.23 23.38 -9.75
C LEU A 9 -13.54 24.67 -9.27
N LEU A 10 -13.34 25.65 -10.15
CA LEU A 10 -12.69 26.92 -9.82
C LEU A 10 -13.45 27.73 -8.74
N GLU A 11 -14.79 27.66 -8.71
CA GLU A 11 -15.58 28.27 -7.64
C GLU A 11 -15.40 27.57 -6.30
N SER A 12 -15.16 26.26 -6.29
CA SER A 12 -14.85 25.53 -5.06
C SER A 12 -13.47 25.93 -4.53
N LEU A 13 -12.46 26.00 -5.38
CA LEU A 13 -11.10 26.48 -5.02
C LEU A 13 -11.13 27.92 -4.52
N ARG A 14 -11.88 28.79 -5.18
CA ARG A 14 -12.08 30.18 -4.74
C ARG A 14 -12.68 30.28 -3.33
N ARG A 15 -13.62 29.39 -2.99
CA ARG A 15 -14.21 29.35 -1.63
C ARG A 15 -13.22 28.85 -0.58
N MET A 16 -12.35 27.93 -0.94
CA MET A 16 -11.29 27.41 -0.07
C MET A 16 -10.13 28.42 0.05
N GLY A 17 -9.91 29.25 -0.98
CA GLY A 17 -8.86 30.26 -1.02
C GLY A 17 -7.49 29.74 -1.46
N SER A 18 -7.41 28.48 -1.88
CA SER A 18 -6.19 27.81 -2.36
C SER A 18 -6.52 26.63 -3.28
N ASP A 19 -5.52 26.10 -3.94
CA ASP A 19 -5.53 24.78 -4.57
C ASP A 19 -5.85 23.70 -3.52
N ASP A 20 -6.16 22.50 -3.98
CA ASP A 20 -6.42 21.36 -3.10
C ASP A 20 -5.47 20.18 -3.39
N LEU A 21 -5.68 19.08 -2.67
CA LEU A 21 -4.87 17.87 -2.79
C LEU A 21 -4.83 17.33 -4.23
N SER A 22 -5.89 17.51 -5.00
CA SER A 22 -6.10 16.91 -6.33
C SER A 22 -6.06 17.91 -7.48
N VAL A 23 -5.98 19.20 -7.22
CA VAL A 23 -6.02 20.24 -8.24
C VAL A 23 -4.91 21.27 -8.03
N GLU A 24 -4.25 21.61 -9.11
CA GLU A 24 -3.26 22.70 -9.19
C GLU A 24 -3.59 23.67 -10.29
N VAL A 25 -3.54 24.96 -10.01
CA VAL A 25 -3.83 26.03 -10.99
C VAL A 25 -2.59 26.85 -11.25
N LYS A 26 -2.24 27.05 -12.53
CA LYS A 26 -1.06 27.82 -12.92
C LYS A 26 -1.35 28.79 -14.05
N GLU A 27 -0.84 30.00 -13.93
CA GLU A 27 -1.01 31.05 -14.95
C GLU A 27 -0.38 30.66 -16.28
N SER A 28 0.91 30.30 -16.29
CA SER A 28 1.67 29.85 -17.47
C SER A 28 1.37 30.62 -18.76
N ALA A 29 1.17 31.92 -18.68
CA ALA A 29 0.61 32.77 -19.76
C ALA A 29 1.26 32.52 -21.13
N THR A 30 2.57 32.63 -21.24
CA THR A 30 3.34 32.47 -22.49
C THR A 30 4.40 31.38 -22.41
N THR A 31 4.70 30.91 -21.22
CA THR A 31 5.72 29.90 -20.96
C THR A 31 5.27 29.02 -19.80
N LEU A 32 5.43 27.70 -19.98
CA LEU A 32 5.09 26.73 -18.96
C LEU A 32 5.95 26.97 -17.70
N SER A 33 5.30 27.08 -16.55
CA SER A 33 6.00 27.23 -15.27
C SER A 33 6.94 26.05 -15.01
N ARG A 34 8.13 26.33 -14.47
CA ARG A 34 9.13 25.26 -14.24
C ARG A 34 8.73 24.29 -13.14
N ASP A 35 7.95 24.75 -12.18
CA ASP A 35 7.44 23.97 -11.04
C ASP A 35 6.34 22.99 -11.44
N VAL A 36 5.77 23.10 -12.64
CA VAL A 36 4.79 22.14 -13.14
C VAL A 36 5.30 20.68 -13.08
N TRP A 37 6.61 20.49 -13.27
CA TRP A 37 7.23 19.17 -13.23
C TRP A 37 7.30 18.60 -11.82
N GLU A 38 7.39 19.45 -10.81
CA GLU A 38 7.28 19.08 -9.39
C GLU A 38 5.86 18.60 -9.09
N THR A 39 4.86 19.34 -9.59
CA THR A 39 3.44 18.97 -9.46
C THR A 39 3.12 17.65 -10.19
N VAL A 40 3.59 17.47 -11.43
CA VAL A 40 3.41 16.19 -12.15
C VAL A 40 4.03 15.03 -11.36
N SER A 41 5.26 15.24 -10.84
CA SER A 41 5.93 14.24 -9.99
C SER A 41 5.10 13.94 -8.73
N ALA A 42 4.59 14.97 -8.05
CA ALA A 42 3.80 14.84 -6.84
C ALA A 42 2.50 14.07 -7.08
N PHE A 43 1.74 14.42 -8.11
CA PHE A 43 0.51 13.72 -8.49
C PHE A 43 0.80 12.26 -8.88
N ALA A 44 1.80 12.02 -9.73
CA ALA A 44 2.18 10.68 -10.16
C ALA A 44 2.58 9.76 -8.99
N ASN A 45 3.22 10.30 -7.98
CA ASN A 45 3.67 9.54 -6.80
C ASN A 45 2.60 9.39 -5.70
N THR A 46 1.52 10.17 -5.74
CA THR A 46 0.48 10.17 -4.68
C THR A 46 -0.81 9.52 -5.15
N ALA A 47 -1.75 10.29 -5.68
CA ALA A 47 -3.09 9.81 -6.03
C ALA A 47 -3.59 10.34 -7.41
N GLY A 48 -2.67 10.82 -8.25
CA GLY A 48 -3.03 11.56 -9.45
C GLY A 48 -3.55 12.96 -9.14
N GLY A 49 -4.03 13.67 -10.17
CA GLY A 49 -4.60 15.01 -10.00
C GLY A 49 -4.86 15.73 -11.31
N ILE A 50 -5.32 16.97 -11.21
CA ILE A 50 -5.66 17.84 -12.33
C ILE A 50 -4.81 19.10 -12.28
N ILE A 51 -4.18 19.46 -13.39
CA ILE A 51 -3.46 20.73 -13.56
C ILE A 51 -4.27 21.59 -14.51
N VAL A 52 -4.63 22.81 -14.09
CA VAL A 52 -5.30 23.80 -14.94
C VAL A 52 -4.29 24.89 -15.31
N LEU A 53 -3.98 25.03 -16.61
CA LEU A 53 -3.06 26.04 -17.12
C LEU A 53 -3.83 27.15 -17.82
N GLY A 54 -3.39 28.39 -17.63
CA GLY A 54 -4.03 29.58 -18.19
C GLY A 54 -5.05 30.23 -17.25
N VAL A 55 -4.97 29.92 -15.97
CA VAL A 55 -5.83 30.50 -14.92
C VAL A 55 -4.97 31.10 -13.83
N SER A 56 -5.32 32.29 -13.34
CA SER A 56 -4.61 32.98 -12.27
C SER A 56 -5.34 32.80 -10.94
N GLU A 57 -4.69 32.07 -9.99
CA GLU A 57 -5.14 31.96 -8.63
C GLU A 57 -5.16 33.33 -7.92
N ARG A 58 -4.08 34.11 -8.09
CA ARG A 58 -3.91 35.43 -7.48
C ARG A 58 -4.99 36.42 -7.86
N ALA A 59 -5.50 36.32 -9.10
CA ALA A 59 -6.61 37.13 -9.58
C ALA A 59 -7.99 36.55 -9.20
N GLY A 60 -8.04 35.48 -8.37
CA GLY A 60 -9.25 34.82 -7.93
C GLY A 60 -9.76 33.79 -8.92
N PHE A 61 -8.90 32.96 -9.46
CA PHE A 61 -9.20 31.85 -10.38
C PHE A 61 -9.91 32.32 -11.65
N VAL A 62 -9.34 33.32 -12.32
CA VAL A 62 -9.84 33.84 -13.59
C VAL A 62 -8.88 33.49 -14.75
N PRO A 63 -9.39 33.31 -15.99
CA PRO A 63 -8.53 33.03 -17.11
C PRO A 63 -7.55 34.18 -17.37
N VAL A 64 -6.34 33.84 -17.82
CA VAL A 64 -5.30 34.79 -18.22
C VAL A 64 -5.59 35.25 -19.66
N GLU A 65 -5.75 36.57 -19.90
CA GLU A 65 -6.17 37.13 -21.19
C GLU A 65 -5.20 36.77 -22.33
N ASP A 66 -3.88 36.78 -22.07
CA ASP A 66 -2.80 36.52 -23.08
C ASP A 66 -2.30 35.07 -23.01
N PHE A 67 -3.13 34.08 -22.68
CA PHE A 67 -2.71 32.69 -22.59
C PHE A 67 -2.42 32.09 -23.97
N GLU A 68 -1.14 31.79 -24.24
CA GLU A 68 -0.68 31.15 -25.47
C GLU A 68 -0.90 29.62 -25.42
N THR A 69 -2.13 29.19 -25.55
CA THR A 69 -2.58 27.79 -25.37
C THR A 69 -1.70 26.79 -26.14
N GLU A 70 -1.51 26.98 -27.45
CA GLU A 70 -0.78 26.02 -28.29
C GLU A 70 0.74 25.98 -27.95
N LYS A 71 1.32 27.08 -27.57
CA LYS A 71 2.73 27.14 -27.19
C LYS A 71 2.98 26.44 -25.86
N VAL A 72 2.11 26.69 -24.87
CA VAL A 72 2.20 26.05 -23.55
C VAL A 72 1.91 24.56 -23.66
N LEU A 73 0.92 24.16 -24.46
CA LEU A 73 0.63 22.75 -24.76
C LEU A 73 1.85 22.04 -25.33
N ASN A 74 2.47 22.62 -26.37
CA ASN A 74 3.66 22.01 -27.00
C ASN A 74 4.83 21.89 -26.02
N GLN A 75 5.02 22.86 -25.13
CA GLN A 75 6.03 22.80 -24.08
C GLN A 75 5.76 21.68 -23.08
N PHE A 76 4.49 21.47 -22.70
CA PHE A 76 4.11 20.39 -21.80
C PHE A 76 4.35 19.02 -22.45
N VAL A 77 3.85 18.79 -23.65
CA VAL A 77 4.01 17.52 -24.39
C VAL A 77 5.50 17.22 -24.64
N ALA A 78 6.30 18.23 -25.01
CA ALA A 78 7.74 18.07 -25.16
C ALA A 78 8.42 17.70 -23.83
N GLY A 79 8.01 18.32 -22.74
CA GLY A 79 8.54 18.02 -21.41
C GLY A 79 8.15 16.65 -20.87
N MET A 80 6.99 16.11 -21.26
CA MET A 80 6.60 14.71 -20.98
C MET A 80 7.41 13.70 -21.82
N GLY A 81 8.04 14.13 -22.92
CA GLY A 81 8.85 13.27 -23.81
C GLY A 81 8.12 12.78 -25.06
N ASP A 82 6.85 13.13 -25.23
CA ASP A 82 6.00 12.62 -26.34
C ASP A 82 6.24 13.32 -27.67
N ALA A 83 7.05 14.39 -27.68
CA ALA A 83 7.46 15.11 -28.90
C ALA A 83 8.75 14.56 -29.53
N GLY A 84 9.19 13.35 -29.19
CA GLY A 84 10.38 12.70 -29.77
C GLY A 84 11.72 13.15 -29.18
N GLY A 85 11.71 13.88 -28.06
CA GLY A 85 12.88 14.32 -27.31
C GLY A 85 13.01 13.68 -25.94
N ARG A 86 14.11 14.00 -25.23
CA ARG A 86 14.26 13.60 -23.83
C ARG A 86 13.33 14.47 -22.96
N GLY A 87 12.36 13.85 -22.30
CA GLY A 87 11.44 14.51 -21.37
C GLY A 87 12.14 15.09 -20.14
N LYS A 88 11.40 15.81 -19.34
CA LYS A 88 11.84 16.40 -18.06
C LYS A 88 11.72 15.43 -16.89
N LEU A 89 10.90 14.38 -17.04
CA LEU A 89 10.59 13.41 -16.00
C LEU A 89 11.15 12.03 -16.34
N ALA A 90 11.64 11.35 -15.32
CA ALA A 90 11.85 9.91 -15.34
C ALA A 90 10.57 9.23 -14.83
N ASN A 91 10.22 8.10 -15.44
CA ASN A 91 8.98 7.39 -15.20
C ASN A 91 7.75 8.32 -15.32
N PRO A 92 7.54 8.96 -16.50
CA PRO A 92 6.42 9.89 -16.66
C PRO A 92 5.07 9.13 -16.52
N PRO A 93 4.08 9.73 -15.84
CA PRO A 93 2.74 9.16 -15.73
C PRO A 93 1.98 9.25 -17.05
N LYS A 94 0.89 8.48 -17.16
CA LYS A 94 -0.12 8.72 -18.18
C LYS A 94 -0.87 10.01 -17.89
N TYR A 95 -1.29 10.67 -18.95
CA TYR A 95 -2.04 11.92 -18.83
C TYR A 95 -3.01 12.11 -19.98
N THR A 96 -4.02 12.95 -19.76
CA THR A 96 -4.93 13.44 -20.81
C THR A 96 -4.96 14.96 -20.81
N ILE A 97 -5.14 15.58 -21.96
CA ILE A 97 -5.23 17.03 -22.11
C ILE A 97 -6.56 17.37 -22.78
N GLU A 98 -7.29 18.27 -22.16
CA GLU A 98 -8.52 18.83 -22.70
C GLU A 98 -8.36 20.35 -22.85
N ARG A 99 -8.89 20.89 -23.97
CA ARG A 99 -9.03 22.33 -24.19
C ARG A 99 -10.43 22.71 -23.76
N VAL A 100 -10.53 23.59 -22.80
CA VAL A 100 -11.81 24.06 -22.29
C VAL A 100 -11.91 25.56 -22.49
N GLU A 101 -12.99 26.01 -23.10
CA GLU A 101 -13.28 27.44 -23.18
C GLU A 101 -13.79 27.92 -21.82
N LEU A 102 -13.13 28.92 -21.26
CA LEU A 102 -13.48 29.54 -19.99
C LEU A 102 -13.62 31.06 -20.21
N ARG A 103 -14.85 31.56 -20.20
CA ARG A 103 -15.11 32.99 -20.39
C ARG A 103 -14.46 33.59 -21.62
N GLY A 104 -14.43 32.85 -22.75
CA GLY A 104 -13.85 33.30 -24.02
C GLY A 104 -12.34 33.07 -24.16
N THR A 105 -11.67 32.49 -23.17
CA THR A 105 -10.27 32.07 -23.24
C THR A 105 -10.17 30.55 -23.22
N VAL A 106 -9.38 29.97 -24.13
CA VAL A 106 -9.14 28.51 -24.14
C VAL A 106 -8.04 28.17 -23.16
N VAL A 107 -8.38 27.51 -22.08
CA VAL A 107 -7.45 27.01 -21.06
C VAL A 107 -7.17 25.51 -21.25
N LEU A 108 -6.10 25.01 -20.65
CA LEU A 108 -5.75 23.59 -20.67
C LEU A 108 -6.07 22.93 -19.34
N VAL A 109 -6.78 21.81 -19.40
CA VAL A 109 -7.05 20.94 -18.26
C VAL A 109 -6.29 19.64 -18.50
N ILE A 110 -5.35 19.33 -17.64
CA ILE A 110 -4.45 18.18 -17.76
C ILE A 110 -4.73 17.25 -16.57
N THR A 111 -5.21 16.05 -16.86
CA THR A 111 -5.37 15.01 -15.84
C THR A 111 -4.14 14.15 -15.82
N ILE A 112 -3.53 14.01 -14.66
CA ILE A 112 -2.34 13.16 -14.38
C ILE A 112 -2.80 11.92 -13.65
N GLU A 113 -2.47 10.75 -14.16
CA GLU A 113 -2.74 9.48 -13.48
C GLU A 113 -1.66 9.19 -12.43
N GLU A 114 -2.08 8.53 -11.34
CA GLU A 114 -1.11 7.95 -10.40
C GLU A 114 -0.33 6.83 -11.10
N LEU A 115 0.96 6.74 -10.84
CA LEU A 115 1.78 5.63 -11.30
C LEU A 115 1.51 4.36 -10.53
N ASP A 116 1.55 3.24 -11.24
CA ASP A 116 1.64 1.94 -10.57
C ASP A 116 2.83 1.93 -9.60
N PRO A 117 2.68 1.28 -8.42
CA PRO A 117 3.75 1.21 -7.43
C PRO A 117 5.09 0.72 -7.98
N SER A 118 5.08 -0.20 -8.97
CA SER A 118 6.28 -0.73 -9.63
C SER A 118 7.01 0.30 -10.51
N SER A 119 6.32 1.38 -10.92
CA SER A 119 6.86 2.45 -11.77
C SER A 119 7.26 3.70 -11.00
N LYS A 120 6.99 3.75 -9.69
CA LYS A 120 7.39 4.86 -8.81
C LYS A 120 8.88 4.76 -8.42
N PRO A 121 9.55 5.89 -8.15
CA PRO A 121 9.02 7.24 -8.19
C PRO A 121 9.11 7.88 -9.59
N CYS A 122 8.16 8.75 -9.92
CA CYS A 122 8.34 9.79 -10.92
C CYS A 122 9.23 10.88 -10.34
N TYR A 123 10.22 11.35 -11.09
CA TYR A 123 11.09 12.43 -10.62
C TYR A 123 11.59 13.34 -11.72
N VAL A 124 11.93 14.59 -11.39
CA VAL A 124 12.53 15.55 -12.29
C VAL A 124 13.98 15.14 -12.56
N ILE A 125 14.30 14.81 -13.82
CA ILE A 125 15.59 14.22 -14.23
C ILE A 125 16.76 15.12 -13.81
N GLU A 126 16.65 16.44 -14.00
CA GLU A 126 17.70 17.40 -13.70
C GLU A 126 18.14 17.40 -12.22
N ARG A 127 17.23 16.99 -11.31
CA ARG A 127 17.48 16.93 -9.86
C ARG A 127 17.81 15.52 -9.37
N GLY A 128 17.64 14.50 -10.23
CA GLY A 128 17.79 13.10 -9.84
C GLY A 128 16.70 12.61 -8.86
N ALA A 129 16.63 11.32 -8.63
CA ALA A 129 15.56 10.72 -7.82
C ALA A 129 15.51 11.27 -6.39
N GLN A 130 16.66 11.51 -5.74
CA GLN A 130 16.73 11.97 -4.34
C GLN A 130 16.28 13.41 -4.12
N GLY A 131 16.39 14.28 -5.13
CA GLY A 131 16.01 15.70 -5.01
C GLY A 131 14.88 16.10 -5.94
N GLY A 132 14.47 15.22 -6.84
CA GLY A 132 13.47 15.49 -7.88
C GLY A 132 12.16 14.73 -7.72
N SER A 133 12.04 13.89 -6.71
CA SER A 133 10.80 13.17 -6.39
C SER A 133 9.95 13.95 -5.40
N TYR A 134 8.68 14.12 -5.71
CA TYR A 134 7.73 14.89 -4.90
C TYR A 134 6.50 14.04 -4.55
N LYS A 135 5.83 14.42 -3.46
CA LYS A 135 4.50 13.94 -3.06
C LYS A 135 3.57 15.12 -2.81
N ARG A 136 2.29 14.94 -3.03
CA ARG A 136 1.27 15.94 -2.73
C ARG A 136 0.83 15.81 -1.27
N ILE A 137 0.91 16.91 -0.52
CA ILE A 137 0.35 17.03 0.83
C ILE A 137 -0.45 18.32 0.86
N ASP A 138 -1.77 18.19 0.97
CA ASP A 138 -2.69 19.30 0.88
C ASP A 138 -2.48 20.07 -0.45
N ASP A 139 -2.21 21.35 -0.44
CA ASP A 139 -1.94 22.20 -1.59
C ASP A 139 -0.45 22.26 -2.00
N LYS A 140 0.43 21.41 -1.39
CA LYS A 140 1.89 21.55 -1.53
C LYS A 140 2.56 20.35 -2.17
N ASP A 141 3.49 20.64 -3.05
CA ASP A 141 4.43 19.67 -3.61
C ASP A 141 5.65 19.57 -2.69
N VAL A 142 5.69 18.51 -1.88
CA VAL A 142 6.74 18.30 -0.88
C VAL A 142 7.75 17.27 -1.38
N PRO A 143 9.08 17.57 -1.36
CA PRO A 143 10.08 16.60 -1.72
C PRO A 143 9.96 15.31 -0.88
N LEU A 144 10.10 14.16 -1.52
CA LEU A 144 10.21 12.88 -0.83
C LEU A 144 11.53 12.81 -0.06
N SER A 145 11.50 12.28 1.15
CA SER A 145 12.71 11.94 1.90
C SER A 145 13.48 10.82 1.21
N SER A 146 14.78 10.70 1.51
CA SER A 146 15.62 9.62 0.97
C SER A 146 15.07 8.23 1.28
N THR A 147 14.44 8.07 2.43
CA THR A 147 13.79 6.81 2.84
C THR A 147 12.57 6.50 1.98
N GLU A 148 11.74 7.51 1.68
CA GLU A 148 10.56 7.35 0.82
C GLU A 148 10.97 7.06 -0.63
N VAL A 149 11.97 7.76 -1.16
CA VAL A 149 12.52 7.49 -2.50
C VAL A 149 13.05 6.06 -2.59
N LEU A 150 13.81 5.61 -1.58
CA LEU A 150 14.29 4.23 -1.52
C LEU A 150 13.12 3.25 -1.42
N ALA A 151 12.07 3.60 -0.67
CA ALA A 151 10.87 2.80 -0.53
C ALA A 151 10.20 2.57 -1.87
N LEU A 152 9.92 3.62 -2.60
CA LEU A 152 9.29 3.56 -3.92
C LEU A 152 10.17 2.84 -4.95
N SER A 153 11.47 3.19 -5.03
CA SER A 153 12.41 2.58 -5.99
C SER A 153 12.66 1.08 -5.77
N SER A 154 12.46 0.58 -4.57
CA SER A 154 12.66 -0.84 -4.28
C SER A 154 11.44 -1.69 -4.56
N TYR A 155 10.29 -1.10 -4.82
CA TYR A 155 9.09 -1.83 -5.24
C TYR A 155 9.29 -2.49 -6.62
N GLU A 156 10.01 -1.83 -7.52
CA GLU A 156 10.36 -2.38 -8.84
C GLU A 156 11.32 -3.58 -8.76
N ARG A 157 12.23 -3.59 -7.78
CA ARG A 157 13.29 -4.61 -7.64
C ARG A 157 12.88 -5.84 -6.84
N THR A 158 11.82 -5.74 -6.10
CA THR A 158 11.27 -6.83 -5.29
C THR A 158 9.77 -6.87 -5.48
N SER A 159 9.33 -7.49 -6.57
CA SER A 159 8.04 -8.18 -6.49
C SER A 159 8.26 -9.22 -5.37
N PRO A 160 7.77 -8.98 -4.13
CA PRO A 160 8.00 -9.90 -3.04
C PRO A 160 7.23 -11.16 -3.38
N SER A 161 7.95 -12.13 -3.86
CA SER A 161 7.36 -13.39 -4.24
C SER A 161 7.40 -14.30 -3.04
N ASP A 162 6.25 -14.72 -2.58
CA ASP A 162 6.09 -15.86 -1.67
C ASP A 162 6.71 -17.14 -2.23
N ARG A 163 6.98 -17.15 -3.57
CA ARG A 163 7.65 -18.22 -4.30
C ARG A 163 9.18 -18.16 -4.25
N ASP A 164 9.76 -17.08 -3.73
CA ASP A 164 11.21 -16.97 -3.62
C ASP A 164 11.76 -18.02 -2.66
N ALA A 165 12.86 -18.67 -3.07
CA ALA A 165 13.56 -19.62 -2.24
C ALA A 165 14.12 -18.92 -0.99
N VAL A 166 13.94 -19.54 0.17
CA VAL A 166 14.49 -19.05 1.44
C VAL A 166 15.97 -19.45 1.53
N PRO A 167 16.89 -18.47 1.62
CA PRO A 167 18.31 -18.78 1.70
C PRO A 167 18.64 -19.66 2.92
N GLY A 168 19.28 -20.79 2.68
CA GLY A 168 19.69 -21.72 3.73
C GLY A 168 18.61 -22.71 4.20
N ALA A 169 17.34 -22.54 3.79
CA ALA A 169 16.30 -23.51 4.12
C ALA A 169 16.40 -24.77 3.24
N VAL A 170 16.15 -25.91 3.85
CA VAL A 170 16.14 -27.23 3.22
C VAL A 170 14.80 -27.93 3.46
N ALA A 171 14.51 -28.98 2.70
CA ALA A 171 13.23 -29.72 2.85
C ALA A 171 13.02 -30.29 4.26
N GLY A 172 14.10 -30.55 5.00
CA GLY A 172 14.03 -30.98 6.41
C GLY A 172 13.57 -29.91 7.38
N ASP A 173 13.50 -28.65 6.97
CA ASP A 173 12.93 -27.57 7.78
C ASP A 173 11.40 -27.48 7.67
N LEU A 174 10.78 -28.32 6.83
CA LEU A 174 9.33 -28.46 6.77
C LEU A 174 8.87 -29.56 7.73
N ASP A 175 7.78 -29.29 8.45
CA ASP A 175 7.06 -30.28 9.26
C ASP A 175 6.29 -31.23 8.35
N GLU A 176 6.68 -32.52 8.37
CA GLU A 176 6.11 -33.53 7.47
C GLU A 176 4.61 -33.74 7.69
N ALA A 177 4.15 -33.67 8.93
CA ALA A 177 2.73 -33.83 9.26
C ALA A 177 1.89 -32.64 8.78
N LEU A 178 2.43 -31.41 8.88
CA LEU A 178 1.81 -30.21 8.33
C LEU A 178 1.74 -30.25 6.80
N VAL A 179 2.83 -30.68 6.17
CA VAL A 179 2.90 -30.88 4.73
C VAL A 179 1.82 -31.86 4.25
N ASP A 180 1.72 -33.03 4.87
CA ASP A 180 0.79 -34.05 4.46
C ASP A 180 -0.68 -33.59 4.67
N ARG A 181 -0.99 -32.96 5.79
CA ARG A 181 -2.32 -32.34 6.03
C ARG A 181 -2.67 -31.29 4.99
N THR A 182 -1.69 -30.46 4.59
CA THR A 182 -1.91 -29.42 3.59
C THR A 182 -2.17 -30.01 2.22
N ILE A 183 -1.43 -31.07 1.84
CA ILE A 183 -1.67 -31.83 0.59
C ILE A 183 -3.07 -32.44 0.60
N GLU A 184 -3.49 -33.10 1.69
CA GLU A 184 -4.83 -33.69 1.82
C GLU A 184 -5.93 -32.63 1.69
N ARG A 185 -5.75 -31.49 2.36
CA ARG A 185 -6.67 -30.36 2.27
C ARG A 185 -6.76 -29.79 0.85
N ALA A 186 -5.62 -29.68 0.16
CA ALA A 186 -5.56 -29.23 -1.23
C ALA A 186 -6.29 -30.21 -2.17
N PHE A 187 -6.19 -31.53 -1.94
CA PHE A 187 -6.99 -32.51 -2.68
C PHE A 187 -8.51 -32.30 -2.50
N SER A 188 -8.94 -31.95 -1.30
CA SER A 188 -10.35 -31.71 -0.98
C SER A 188 -10.86 -30.38 -1.57
N LEU A 189 -10.11 -29.30 -1.39
CA LEU A 189 -10.55 -27.93 -1.76
C LEU A 189 -10.24 -27.57 -3.21
N THR A 190 -9.10 -28.01 -3.73
CA THR A 190 -8.60 -27.68 -5.07
C THR A 190 -8.12 -28.91 -5.83
N PRO A 191 -9.00 -29.91 -6.10
CA PRO A 191 -8.58 -31.18 -6.69
C PRO A 191 -7.92 -31.01 -8.06
N ARG A 192 -8.22 -29.91 -8.77
CA ARG A 192 -7.58 -29.60 -10.07
C ARG A 192 -6.09 -29.31 -9.93
N ALA A 193 -5.65 -28.67 -8.84
CA ALA A 193 -4.25 -28.39 -8.58
C ALA A 193 -3.42 -29.66 -8.40
N MET A 194 -4.04 -30.73 -7.88
CA MET A 194 -3.40 -32.01 -7.63
C MET A 194 -3.53 -33.03 -8.77
N ARG A 195 -4.30 -32.70 -9.83
CA ARG A 195 -4.55 -33.63 -10.93
C ARG A 195 -3.26 -34.01 -11.67
N GLY A 196 -2.95 -35.30 -11.74
CA GLY A 196 -1.78 -35.81 -12.47
C GLY A 196 -0.44 -35.45 -11.80
N ALA A 197 -0.40 -35.12 -10.52
CA ALA A 197 0.84 -34.99 -9.75
C ALA A 197 1.28 -36.39 -9.29
N PRO A 198 2.38 -36.94 -9.85
CA PRO A 198 2.74 -38.35 -9.64
C PRO A 198 3.33 -38.60 -8.26
N ASP A 199 4.01 -37.63 -7.67
CA ASP A 199 4.78 -37.76 -6.45
C ASP A 199 4.64 -36.56 -5.50
N LYS A 200 5.14 -36.71 -4.28
CA LYS A 200 5.10 -35.67 -3.23
C LYS A 200 5.82 -34.38 -3.66
N LYS A 201 6.96 -34.51 -4.35
CA LYS A 201 7.74 -33.36 -4.81
C LYS A 201 6.92 -32.49 -5.76
N THR A 202 6.33 -33.10 -6.80
CA THR A 202 5.47 -32.39 -7.76
C THR A 202 4.27 -31.70 -7.06
N LYS A 203 3.69 -32.33 -6.04
CA LYS A 203 2.61 -31.71 -5.24
C LYS A 203 3.10 -30.47 -4.48
N LEU A 204 4.28 -30.56 -3.87
CA LEU A 204 4.90 -29.43 -3.14
C LEU A 204 5.26 -28.29 -4.08
N GLU A 205 5.78 -28.56 -5.28
CA GLU A 205 6.04 -27.55 -6.30
C GLU A 205 4.73 -26.85 -6.74
N ARG A 206 3.64 -27.59 -6.95
CA ARG A 206 2.34 -27.02 -7.31
C ARG A 206 1.69 -26.20 -6.20
N LEU A 207 1.96 -26.54 -4.95
CA LEU A 207 1.54 -25.76 -3.77
C LEU A 207 2.49 -24.59 -3.48
N ASN A 208 3.52 -24.40 -4.27
CA ASN A 208 4.59 -23.42 -4.05
C ASN A 208 5.34 -23.63 -2.72
N PHE A 209 5.44 -24.84 -2.22
CA PHE A 209 6.27 -25.16 -1.04
C PHE A 209 7.73 -25.33 -1.43
N LEU A 210 7.95 -25.80 -2.65
CA LEU A 210 9.28 -25.88 -3.27
C LEU A 210 9.27 -25.11 -4.59
N ASP A 211 10.41 -24.55 -4.94
CA ASP A 211 10.64 -23.99 -6.26
C ASP A 211 10.97 -25.12 -7.29
N SER A 212 11.15 -24.76 -8.55
CA SER A 212 11.51 -25.71 -9.61
C SER A 212 12.88 -26.40 -9.43
N GLN A 213 13.72 -25.87 -8.51
CA GLN A 213 15.00 -26.46 -8.15
C GLN A 213 14.90 -27.33 -6.89
N GLY A 214 13.70 -27.44 -6.30
CA GLY A 214 13.46 -28.19 -5.06
C GLY A 214 13.88 -27.48 -3.79
N LYS A 215 14.11 -26.16 -3.84
CA LYS A 215 14.39 -25.34 -2.65
C LYS A 215 13.10 -24.91 -1.99
N VAL A 216 13.12 -24.83 -0.65
CA VAL A 216 11.97 -24.37 0.13
C VAL A 216 11.70 -22.90 -0.16
N THR A 217 10.45 -22.60 -0.50
CA THR A 217 9.98 -21.24 -0.74
C THR A 217 9.53 -20.58 0.56
N LYS A 218 9.36 -19.26 0.53
CA LYS A 218 8.80 -18.52 1.65
C LYS A 218 7.38 -19.00 2.00
N ALA A 219 6.52 -19.23 0.98
CA ALA A 219 5.18 -19.77 1.19
C ALA A 219 5.22 -21.14 1.88
N GLY A 220 6.08 -22.05 1.40
CA GLY A 220 6.23 -23.38 2.00
C GLY A 220 6.70 -23.32 3.44
N LEU A 221 7.72 -22.49 3.72
CA LEU A 221 8.25 -22.32 5.08
C LEU A 221 7.18 -21.74 6.03
N LEU A 222 6.46 -20.71 5.61
CA LEU A 222 5.46 -20.05 6.46
C LEU A 222 4.19 -20.89 6.65
N ALA A 223 3.86 -21.75 5.68
CA ALA A 223 2.68 -22.63 5.78
C ALA A 223 2.95 -23.92 6.56
N ALA A 224 4.15 -24.48 6.46
CA ALA A 224 4.46 -25.81 7.01
C ALA A 224 5.91 -25.96 7.53
N GLY A 225 6.61 -24.85 7.80
CA GLY A 225 7.94 -24.93 8.42
C GLY A 225 7.86 -25.40 9.87
N ALA A 226 8.83 -26.19 10.30
CA ALA A 226 8.93 -26.62 11.71
C ALA A 226 9.19 -25.42 12.64
N TYR A 227 10.00 -24.45 12.22
CA TYR A 227 10.24 -23.20 12.94
C TYR A 227 10.61 -22.07 11.98
N PRO A 228 9.64 -21.39 11.34
CA PRO A 228 9.89 -20.32 10.37
C PRO A 228 10.71 -19.16 10.93
N GLN A 229 10.63 -18.88 12.24
CA GLN A 229 11.33 -17.79 12.90
C GLN A 229 12.86 -18.00 12.97
N GLN A 230 13.35 -19.21 12.70
CA GLN A 230 14.79 -19.45 12.49
C GLN A 230 15.32 -18.60 11.31
N PHE A 231 14.52 -18.45 10.25
CA PHE A 231 14.89 -17.70 9.04
C PHE A 231 14.36 -16.27 9.07
N TYR A 232 13.23 -16.05 9.73
CA TYR A 232 12.56 -14.76 9.85
C TYR A 232 12.25 -14.41 11.32
N PRO A 233 13.24 -14.04 12.14
CA PRO A 233 13.08 -13.90 13.60
C PRO A 233 12.05 -12.87 14.07
N LYS A 234 11.63 -11.97 13.19
CA LYS A 234 10.61 -10.94 13.51
C LYS A 234 9.24 -11.21 12.88
N LEU A 235 9.10 -12.36 12.21
CA LEU A 235 7.84 -12.72 11.57
C LEU A 235 6.97 -13.51 12.56
N PHE A 236 6.36 -12.80 13.50
CA PHE A 236 5.44 -13.31 14.51
C PHE A 236 4.30 -12.32 14.75
N ILE A 237 3.28 -12.71 15.50
CA ILE A 237 2.23 -11.81 16.00
C ILE A 237 2.54 -11.49 17.45
N ASP A 238 2.62 -10.20 17.79
CA ASP A 238 2.83 -9.69 19.15
C ASP A 238 1.50 -9.18 19.70
N VAL A 239 0.88 -9.93 20.60
CA VAL A 239 -0.36 -9.56 21.27
C VAL A 239 -0.02 -8.86 22.56
N ALA A 240 -0.40 -7.59 22.70
CA ALA A 240 -0.16 -6.78 23.90
C ALA A 240 -1.47 -6.26 24.49
N VAL A 241 -1.70 -6.45 25.78
CA VAL A 241 -2.88 -6.00 26.52
C VAL A 241 -2.50 -4.79 27.37
N TYR A 242 -3.20 -3.68 27.18
CA TYR A 242 -2.96 -2.43 27.88
C TYR A 242 -4.04 -2.16 28.93
N ALA A 243 -3.68 -1.46 29.99
CA ALA A 243 -4.65 -0.92 30.95
C ALA A 243 -5.25 0.37 30.38
N GLY A 244 -6.59 0.44 30.29
CA GLY A 244 -7.29 1.61 29.78
C GLY A 244 -7.35 1.68 28.26
N THR A 245 -7.49 2.89 27.72
CA THR A 245 -7.77 3.14 26.28
C THR A 245 -6.56 3.65 25.50
N GLN A 246 -5.38 3.76 26.14
CA GLN A 246 -4.15 4.26 25.53
C GLN A 246 -2.94 3.46 25.98
N LYS A 247 -1.89 3.44 25.16
CA LYS A 247 -0.59 2.89 25.56
C LYS A 247 -0.01 3.69 26.73
N GLY A 248 0.44 2.99 27.76
CA GLY A 248 0.93 3.62 28.99
C GLY A 248 2.09 4.61 28.76
N ALA A 249 2.08 5.72 29.49
CA ALA A 249 3.17 6.71 29.49
C ALA A 249 4.46 6.13 30.13
N ALA A 250 5.59 6.76 29.83
CA ALA A 250 6.87 6.38 30.44
C ALA A 250 6.80 6.36 31.98
N GLY A 251 7.16 5.23 32.59
CA GLY A 251 7.10 5.03 34.05
C GLY A 251 5.80 4.41 34.59
N SER A 252 4.79 4.15 33.73
CA SER A 252 3.58 3.42 34.09
C SER A 252 3.69 1.94 33.71
N LEU A 253 2.71 1.14 34.15
CA LEU A 253 2.58 -0.27 33.72
C LEU A 253 2.49 -0.32 32.19
N ARG A 254 3.43 -1.01 31.56
CA ARG A 254 3.54 -1.04 30.10
C ARG A 254 2.51 -1.98 29.47
N PHE A 255 2.37 -3.18 30.04
CA PHE A 255 1.43 -4.20 29.57
C PHE A 255 0.79 -4.89 30.77
N MET A 256 -0.49 -5.27 30.67
CA MET A 256 -1.15 -6.17 31.60
C MET A 256 -0.85 -7.64 31.26
N ASP A 257 -0.79 -7.94 29.97
CA ASP A 257 -0.41 -9.24 29.43
C ASP A 257 0.29 -9.03 28.09
N ARG A 258 1.18 -9.96 27.72
CA ARG A 258 1.84 -9.96 26.41
C ARG A 258 2.15 -11.37 25.98
N THR A 259 1.76 -11.72 24.77
CA THR A 259 2.01 -13.03 24.17
C THR A 259 2.63 -12.86 22.79
N VAL A 260 3.76 -13.51 22.56
CA VAL A 260 4.40 -13.62 21.24
C VAL A 260 3.95 -14.94 20.62
N CYS A 261 3.26 -14.86 19.47
CA CYS A 261 2.74 -16.00 18.74
C CYS A 261 3.65 -16.31 17.56
N GLU A 262 4.40 -17.40 17.68
CA GLU A 262 5.39 -17.91 16.70
C GLU A 262 4.87 -19.16 15.99
N GLY A 263 5.67 -19.75 15.11
CA GLY A 263 5.32 -20.93 14.33
C GLY A 263 4.86 -20.60 12.90
N THR A 264 4.08 -21.46 12.32
CA THR A 264 3.45 -21.27 11.00
C THR A 264 2.37 -20.19 11.03
N LEU A 265 1.94 -19.69 9.86
CA LEU A 265 0.85 -18.70 9.77
C LEU A 265 -0.41 -19.18 10.50
N GLY A 266 -0.75 -20.47 10.35
CA GLY A 266 -1.94 -21.05 11.01
C GLY A 266 -1.82 -21.11 12.53
N GLU A 267 -0.66 -21.46 13.05
CA GLU A 267 -0.36 -21.48 14.49
C GLU A 267 -0.37 -20.07 15.05
N MET A 268 0.33 -19.13 14.44
CA MET A 268 0.34 -17.73 14.87
C MET A 268 -1.06 -17.12 14.97
N ILE A 269 -1.93 -17.37 13.96
CA ILE A 269 -3.32 -16.89 13.99
C ILE A 269 -4.09 -17.53 15.14
N SER A 270 -3.96 -18.84 15.33
CA SER A 270 -4.69 -19.57 16.38
C SER A 270 -4.29 -19.13 17.77
N ASP A 271 -2.98 -18.97 18.00
CA ASP A 271 -2.43 -18.53 19.28
C ASP A 271 -2.78 -17.07 19.58
N ALA A 272 -2.74 -16.20 18.56
CA ALA A 272 -3.14 -14.79 18.71
C ALA A 272 -4.63 -14.66 19.04
N VAL A 273 -5.51 -15.41 18.38
CA VAL A 273 -6.93 -15.44 18.72
C VAL A 273 -7.14 -15.91 20.16
N ALA A 274 -6.46 -16.96 20.58
CA ALA A 274 -6.56 -17.48 21.96
C ALA A 274 -6.03 -16.44 22.98
N ALA A 275 -4.91 -15.77 22.69
CA ALA A 275 -4.32 -14.74 23.54
C ALA A 275 -5.24 -13.52 23.69
N VAL A 276 -5.88 -13.07 22.61
CA VAL A 276 -6.88 -11.98 22.66
C VAL A 276 -8.12 -12.45 23.44
N ALA A 277 -8.71 -13.58 23.08
CA ALA A 277 -9.93 -14.11 23.70
C ALA A 277 -9.80 -14.35 25.21
N LYS A 278 -8.60 -14.70 25.70
CA LYS A 278 -8.28 -14.84 27.13
C LYS A 278 -8.47 -13.54 27.89
N ASN A 279 -8.23 -12.40 27.26
CA ASN A 279 -8.23 -11.06 27.87
C ASN A 279 -9.52 -10.26 27.61
N LEU A 280 -10.42 -10.77 26.77
CA LEU A 280 -11.72 -10.14 26.53
C LEU A 280 -12.74 -10.46 27.62
N ARG A 281 -13.69 -9.54 27.80
CA ARG A 281 -14.80 -9.72 28.73
C ARG A 281 -15.74 -10.80 28.24
N ARG A 282 -16.27 -11.58 29.20
CA ARG A 282 -17.30 -12.59 28.93
C ARG A 282 -18.62 -12.14 29.53
N THR A 283 -19.66 -12.16 28.73
CA THR A 283 -21.03 -11.95 29.17
C THR A 283 -21.75 -13.28 29.22
N SER A 284 -22.49 -13.52 30.33
CA SER A 284 -23.30 -14.72 30.52
C SER A 284 -24.75 -14.35 30.43
N THR A 285 -25.46 -14.96 29.48
CA THR A 285 -26.91 -14.81 29.35
C THR A 285 -27.59 -16.13 29.65
N VAL A 286 -28.74 -16.08 30.35
CA VAL A 286 -29.56 -17.25 30.62
C VAL A 286 -30.61 -17.34 29.53
N GLN A 287 -30.55 -18.42 28.75
CA GLN A 287 -31.58 -18.78 27.77
C GLN A 287 -32.32 -20.04 28.22
N GLY A 288 -33.50 -19.85 28.77
CA GLY A 288 -34.25 -20.95 29.39
C GLY A 288 -33.53 -21.51 30.62
N VAL A 289 -33.16 -22.79 30.58
CA VAL A 289 -32.43 -23.48 31.65
C VAL A 289 -30.91 -23.53 31.42
N SER A 290 -30.42 -22.98 30.30
CA SER A 290 -29.02 -23.05 29.94
C SER A 290 -28.37 -21.68 30.07
N ARG A 291 -27.14 -21.65 30.62
CA ARG A 291 -26.26 -20.50 30.63
C ARG A 291 -25.44 -20.49 29.33
N VAL A 292 -25.47 -19.40 28.58
CA VAL A 292 -24.67 -19.19 27.39
C VAL A 292 -23.66 -18.09 27.69
N ASP A 293 -22.39 -18.46 27.69
CA ASP A 293 -21.29 -17.51 27.83
C ASP A 293 -20.81 -17.07 26.44
N SER A 294 -20.77 -15.79 26.20
CA SER A 294 -20.27 -15.19 24.94
C SER A 294 -19.18 -14.22 25.25
N LEU A 295 -18.16 -14.15 24.35
CA LEU A 295 -17.17 -13.10 24.34
C LEU A 295 -17.82 -11.80 23.83
N GLU A 296 -17.35 -10.65 24.29
CA GLU A 296 -17.77 -9.33 23.76
C GLU A 296 -17.44 -9.17 22.28
N ILE A 297 -16.35 -9.80 21.79
CA ILE A 297 -16.04 -9.96 20.37
C ILE A 297 -16.03 -11.45 20.07
N PRO A 298 -16.86 -11.96 19.16
CA PRO A 298 -16.86 -13.38 18.77
C PRO A 298 -15.50 -13.85 18.24
N GLU A 299 -15.11 -15.09 18.55
CA GLU A 299 -13.81 -15.63 18.11
C GLU A 299 -13.69 -15.67 16.58
N GLU A 300 -14.78 -15.84 15.84
CA GLU A 300 -14.81 -15.81 14.39
C GLU A 300 -14.42 -14.44 13.85
N VAL A 301 -14.86 -13.35 14.49
CA VAL A 301 -14.53 -11.97 14.13
C VAL A 301 -13.05 -11.69 14.40
N LEU A 302 -12.54 -12.14 15.56
CA LEU A 302 -11.11 -12.02 15.90
C LEU A 302 -10.25 -12.78 14.90
N ARG A 303 -10.64 -14.01 14.57
CA ARG A 303 -9.94 -14.86 13.61
C ARG A 303 -9.88 -14.21 12.23
N GLU A 304 -11.00 -13.68 11.76
CA GLU A 304 -11.08 -13.00 10.48
C GLU A 304 -10.18 -11.75 10.43
N ALA A 305 -10.25 -10.91 11.46
CA ALA A 305 -9.43 -9.69 11.55
C ALA A 305 -7.93 -10.01 11.60
N ILE A 306 -7.52 -10.96 12.44
CA ILE A 306 -6.11 -11.37 12.58
C ILE A 306 -5.63 -12.08 11.31
N ALA A 307 -6.45 -12.95 10.70
CA ALA A 307 -6.12 -13.61 9.46
C ALA A 307 -5.94 -12.60 8.32
N ASN A 308 -6.79 -11.57 8.24
CA ASN A 308 -6.66 -10.50 7.26
C ASN A 308 -5.37 -9.71 7.46
N ALA A 309 -4.99 -9.37 8.69
CA ALA A 309 -3.71 -8.72 8.97
C ALA A 309 -2.50 -9.58 8.53
N VAL A 310 -2.59 -10.90 8.68
CA VAL A 310 -1.56 -11.86 8.25
C VAL A 310 -1.54 -11.98 6.72
N ILE A 311 -2.69 -12.14 6.07
CA ILE A 311 -2.80 -12.39 4.61
C ILE A 311 -2.39 -11.16 3.81
N HIS A 312 -2.79 -9.97 4.27
CA HIS A 312 -2.52 -8.70 3.58
C HIS A 312 -1.20 -8.04 4.00
N ARG A 313 -0.43 -8.68 4.87
CA ARG A 313 0.90 -8.21 5.22
C ARG A 313 1.85 -8.26 4.02
N GLU A 314 2.73 -7.26 3.94
CA GLU A 314 3.85 -7.26 3.01
C GLU A 314 4.96 -8.22 3.51
N TYR A 315 5.25 -9.28 2.74
CA TYR A 315 6.25 -10.30 3.05
C TYR A 315 7.61 -10.07 2.36
N GLY A 316 7.80 -8.89 1.73
CA GLY A 316 9.07 -8.51 1.10
C GLY A 316 10.20 -8.39 2.11
N ASN A 317 11.44 -8.52 1.64
CA ASN A 317 12.64 -8.54 2.50
C ASN A 317 12.79 -7.29 3.38
N ARG A 318 12.20 -6.15 2.99
CA ARG A 318 12.20 -4.91 3.80
C ARG A 318 11.35 -5.01 5.05
N PHE A 319 10.28 -5.78 5.01
CA PHE A 319 9.28 -5.90 6.08
C PHE A 319 9.43 -7.16 6.91
N CYS A 320 10.37 -8.05 6.55
CA CYS A 320 10.68 -9.25 7.36
C CYS A 320 11.19 -8.92 8.77
N GLY A 321 11.67 -7.69 8.99
CA GLY A 321 12.14 -7.19 10.29
C GLY A 321 11.03 -6.61 11.19
N GLN A 322 9.75 -6.70 10.80
CA GLN A 322 8.62 -6.18 11.57
C GLN A 322 7.69 -7.32 11.99
N SER A 323 7.14 -7.25 13.19
CA SER A 323 6.06 -8.13 13.65
C SER A 323 4.68 -7.55 13.31
N ILE A 324 3.65 -8.38 13.31
CA ILE A 324 2.26 -7.92 13.35
C ILE A 324 1.96 -7.61 14.82
N ALA A 325 1.45 -6.42 15.11
CA ALA A 325 1.00 -6.05 16.45
C ALA A 325 -0.52 -6.21 16.56
N VAL A 326 -0.96 -6.80 17.66
CA VAL A 326 -2.37 -6.83 18.05
C VAL A 326 -2.46 -6.22 19.44
N ASP A 327 -2.96 -5.01 19.50
CA ASP A 327 -3.07 -4.23 20.73
C ASP A 327 -4.51 -4.33 21.28
N VAL A 328 -4.65 -4.79 22.50
CA VAL A 328 -5.94 -4.96 23.21
C VAL A 328 -6.07 -3.86 24.26
N PHE A 329 -7.11 -3.06 24.16
CA PHE A 329 -7.48 -2.00 25.08
C PHE A 329 -8.83 -2.30 25.76
N ASP A 330 -9.22 -1.49 26.74
CA ASP A 330 -10.51 -1.67 27.44
C ASP A 330 -11.73 -1.44 26.53
N ASP A 331 -11.57 -0.73 25.42
CA ASP A 331 -12.64 -0.30 24.52
C ASP A 331 -12.50 -0.83 23.07
N ARG A 332 -11.35 -1.42 22.69
CA ARG A 332 -11.07 -1.90 21.31
C ARG A 332 -9.92 -2.90 21.23
N VAL A 333 -9.84 -3.57 20.10
CA VAL A 333 -8.67 -4.32 19.62
C VAL A 333 -8.20 -3.68 18.33
N GLU A 334 -6.91 -3.37 18.26
CA GLU A 334 -6.23 -2.77 17.07
C GLU A 334 -5.25 -3.75 16.44
#